data_373145dbb2cf881a8dced770f85770b3
#
_entry.id   373145dbb2cf881a8dced770f85770b3
#
_cell.length_a   1.000
_cell.length_b   1.000
_cell.length_c   1.000
_cell.angle_alpha   90.00
_cell.angle_beta   90.00
_cell.angle_gamma   90.00
#
_symmetry.space_group_name_H-M   'P 1'
#
loop_
_entity.id
_entity.type
_entity.pdbx_description
1 polymer ?
#
loop_
_entity_poly.entity_id
_entity_poly.type
_entity_poly.pdbx_seq_one_letter_code
_entity_poly.pdbx_strand_id
1 'polypeptide(L)'
;MPALALSLPRARDQFDPSPVFRRARDFCERAYSEWYILSATYLLIPPQQVIGAGEPALRMLNAAERVAWAESVAGQLRLRVGRSAEPLTFVLYASQRYTELLMRAAPDISFETPLSGMSFVGRLHWYDDRLRIEPRVLATPRG
;
A
#
# COMPACT_ATOMS: atom_id res chain seq x y z
N MET A 1 -1.85 -5.56 -13.64
CA MET A 1 -2.18 -6.00 -12.28
C MET A 1 -2.31 -4.81 -11.36
N PRO A 2 -3.39 -4.67 -10.66
CA PRO A 2 -3.54 -3.55 -9.76
C PRO A 2 -2.68 -3.74 -8.53
N ALA A 3 -1.94 -2.71 -8.23
CA ALA A 3 -1.24 -2.66 -6.98
C ALA A 3 -2.13 -2.09 -5.94
N LEU A 4 -1.95 -2.60 -4.74
CA LEU A 4 -2.66 -2.04 -3.73
C LEU A 4 -1.83 -1.19 -2.87
N ALA A 5 -2.38 -0.32 -2.40
CA ALA A 5 -2.08 0.71 -1.55
C ALA A 5 -1.09 0.49 -0.46
N LEU A 6 -0.53 1.55 -0.02
CA LEU A 6 0.37 1.65 1.10
C LEU A 6 -0.38 2.12 2.32
N SER A 7 0.19 1.87 3.49
CA SER A 7 -0.32 2.49 4.68
C SER A 7 -0.15 3.98 4.58
N LEU A 8 -1.19 4.72 4.93
CA LEU A 8 -1.11 6.15 4.97
C LEU A 8 -0.18 6.59 6.10
N PRO A 9 0.72 7.53 5.87
CA PRO A 9 1.56 8.02 6.94
C PRO A 9 0.75 8.76 7.99
N ARG A 10 1.33 8.92 9.16
CA ARG A 10 0.72 9.71 10.22
C ARG A 10 0.59 11.15 9.77
N ALA A 11 -0.26 11.92 10.46
CA ALA A 11 -0.50 13.31 10.10
C ALA A 11 0.78 14.11 9.90
N ARG A 12 1.75 13.97 10.80
CA ARG A 12 3.02 14.68 10.66
C ARG A 12 3.80 14.23 9.43
N ASP A 13 3.60 12.99 8.99
CA ASP A 13 4.30 12.44 7.85
C ASP A 13 3.75 12.95 6.53
N GLN A 14 2.60 13.61 6.54
CA GLN A 14 2.08 14.29 5.36
C GLN A 14 2.99 15.44 4.97
N PHE A 15 3.65 16.05 5.96
CA PHE A 15 4.61 17.12 5.74
C PHE A 15 6.04 16.61 5.68
N ASP A 16 6.31 15.48 6.33
CA ASP A 16 7.62 14.85 6.40
C ASP A 16 7.43 13.33 6.36
N PRO A 17 7.11 12.78 5.20
CA PRO A 17 6.82 11.36 5.06
C PRO A 17 8.00 10.49 5.50
N SER A 18 7.68 9.34 6.10
CA SER A 18 8.71 8.41 6.53
C SER A 18 9.55 7.94 5.34
N PRO A 19 10.83 7.58 5.57
CA PRO A 19 11.68 7.07 4.50
C PRO A 19 11.11 5.85 3.79
N VAL A 20 10.47 4.95 4.52
CA VAL A 20 9.85 3.77 3.93
C VAL A 20 8.68 4.17 3.03
N PHE A 21 7.82 5.06 3.50
CA PHE A 21 6.66 5.49 2.72
C PHE A 21 7.09 6.18 1.42
N ARG A 22 8.07 7.07 1.49
CA ARG A 22 8.54 7.77 0.29
C ARG A 22 9.06 6.79 -0.76
N ARG A 23 9.83 5.80 -0.32
CA ARG A 23 10.36 4.80 -1.23
C ARG A 23 9.26 3.92 -1.81
N ALA A 24 8.32 3.52 -0.97
CA ALA A 24 7.20 2.71 -1.43
C ALA A 24 6.35 3.46 -2.46
N ARG A 25 6.10 4.74 -2.21
CA ARG A 25 5.38 5.59 -3.16
C ARG A 25 6.11 5.67 -4.49
N ASP A 26 7.40 5.95 -4.46
CA ASP A 26 8.20 6.07 -5.68
C ASP A 26 8.24 4.75 -6.45
N PHE A 27 8.36 3.64 -5.72
CA PHE A 27 8.37 2.33 -6.34
C PHE A 27 7.02 2.02 -6.99
N CYS A 28 5.93 2.24 -6.29
CA CYS A 28 4.59 1.96 -6.83
C CYS A 28 4.28 2.81 -8.05
N GLU A 29 4.70 4.08 -8.04
CA GLU A 29 4.52 4.95 -9.20
C GLU A 29 5.19 4.40 -10.45
N ARG A 30 6.34 3.75 -10.29
CA ARG A 30 7.09 3.21 -11.41
C ARG A 30 6.66 1.82 -11.82
N ALA A 31 6.29 1.00 -10.86
CA ALA A 31 6.04 -0.42 -11.09
C ALA A 31 4.61 -0.74 -11.48
N TYR A 32 3.67 0.10 -11.12
CA TYR A 32 2.24 -0.21 -11.28
C TYR A 32 1.51 0.90 -11.99
N SER A 33 0.58 0.50 -12.87
CA SER A 33 -0.29 1.47 -13.55
C SER A 33 -1.40 1.95 -12.64
N GLU A 34 -1.74 1.18 -11.62
CA GLU A 34 -2.79 1.54 -10.68
C GLU A 34 -2.37 1.15 -9.27
N TRP A 35 -2.42 2.10 -8.35
CA TRP A 35 -2.09 1.84 -6.95
C TRP A 35 -2.84 2.81 -6.05
N TYR A 36 -2.91 2.47 -4.76
CA TYR A 36 -3.70 3.23 -3.80
C TYR A 36 -2.96 3.33 -2.47
N ILE A 37 -3.33 4.32 -1.69
CA ILE A 37 -2.82 4.53 -0.34
C ILE A 37 -3.88 4.07 0.65
N LEU A 38 -3.48 3.28 1.63
CA LEU A 38 -4.38 2.85 2.71
C LEU A 38 -4.54 3.98 3.71
N SER A 39 -5.77 4.35 3.98
CA SER A 39 -6.10 5.45 4.87
C SER A 39 -7.00 4.98 6.00
N ALA A 40 -6.74 5.46 7.22
CA ALA A 40 -7.59 5.15 8.35
C ALA A 40 -9.00 5.70 8.16
N THR A 41 -9.12 6.85 7.52
CA THR A 41 -10.41 7.54 7.34
C THR A 41 -11.07 7.19 6.02
N TYR A 42 -10.31 7.22 4.93
CA TYR A 42 -10.88 7.12 3.58
C TYR A 42 -10.67 5.76 2.94
N LEU A 43 -10.07 4.81 3.63
CA LEU A 43 -9.83 3.44 3.20
C LEU A 43 -8.84 3.38 2.05
N LEU A 44 -9.28 3.33 0.80
CA LEU A 44 -8.39 3.36 -0.35
C LEU A 44 -8.42 4.73 -0.99
N ILE A 45 -7.27 5.38 -1.09
CA ILE A 45 -7.17 6.70 -1.67
C ILE A 45 -6.32 6.64 -2.93
N PRO A 46 -6.80 7.17 -4.07
CA PRO A 46 -5.95 7.33 -5.24
C PRO A 46 -4.74 8.22 -4.90
N PRO A 47 -3.56 7.93 -5.46
CA PRO A 47 -2.36 8.66 -5.07
C PRO A 47 -2.41 10.16 -5.37
N GLN A 48 -3.23 10.56 -6.33
CA GLN A 48 -3.37 11.96 -6.71
C GLN A 48 -4.26 12.75 -5.76
N GLN A 49 -5.02 12.08 -4.91
CA GLN A 49 -5.96 12.76 -4.05
C GLN A 49 -5.22 13.50 -2.95
N VAL A 50 -5.58 14.77 -2.77
CA VAL A 50 -5.02 15.58 -1.69
C VAL A 50 -5.68 15.18 -0.38
N ILE A 51 -4.86 14.90 0.63
CA ILE A 51 -5.33 14.50 1.94
C ILE A 51 -5.12 15.66 2.90
N GLY A 52 -6.14 15.97 3.68
CA GLY A 52 -6.05 17.02 4.66
C GLY A 52 -5.10 16.68 5.79
N ALA A 53 -4.49 17.69 6.36
CA ALA A 53 -3.66 17.52 7.54
C ALA A 53 -4.50 17.02 8.72
N GLY A 54 -3.91 16.24 9.59
CA GLY A 54 -4.58 15.79 10.80
C GLY A 54 -5.32 14.48 10.66
N GLU A 55 -5.20 13.79 9.54
CA GLU A 55 -5.79 12.46 9.43
C GLU A 55 -5.14 11.51 10.44
N PRO A 56 -5.93 10.72 11.19
CA PRO A 56 -5.38 9.81 12.17
C PRO A 56 -4.60 8.68 11.53
N ALA A 57 -3.55 8.23 12.20
CA ALA A 57 -2.81 7.08 11.77
C ALA A 57 -3.57 5.80 12.13
N LEU A 58 -3.39 4.74 11.34
CA LEU A 58 -4.01 3.45 11.62
C LEU A 58 -3.65 2.95 13.02
N ARG A 59 -2.44 3.20 13.48
CA ARG A 59 -1.99 2.76 14.80
C ARG A 59 -2.78 3.41 15.96
N MET A 60 -3.49 4.51 15.69
CA MET A 60 -4.27 5.20 16.71
C MET A 60 -5.65 4.58 16.90
N LEU A 61 -6.04 3.69 16.03
CA LEU A 61 -7.29 2.98 16.16
C LEU A 61 -7.17 1.89 17.24
N ASN A 62 -8.25 1.65 17.97
CA ASN A 62 -8.28 0.53 18.91
C ASN A 62 -8.49 -0.79 18.16
N ALA A 63 -8.47 -1.90 18.88
CA ALA A 63 -8.55 -3.22 18.25
C ALA A 63 -9.83 -3.40 17.43
N ALA A 64 -10.97 -3.00 17.98
CA ALA A 64 -12.24 -3.13 17.27
C ALA A 64 -12.29 -2.24 16.04
N GLU A 65 -11.77 -1.03 16.14
CA GLU A 65 -11.72 -0.10 15.01
C GLU A 65 -10.81 -0.63 13.90
N ARG A 66 -9.71 -1.27 14.25
CA ARG A 66 -8.80 -1.86 13.26
C ARG A 66 -9.48 -2.98 12.49
N VAL A 67 -10.23 -3.83 13.19
CA VAL A 67 -10.96 -4.92 12.55
C VAL A 67 -12.02 -4.34 11.61
N ALA A 68 -12.78 -3.35 12.08
CA ALA A 68 -13.79 -2.71 11.24
C ALA A 68 -13.18 -2.04 10.02
N TRP A 69 -12.03 -1.39 10.20
CA TRP A 69 -11.29 -0.80 9.09
C TRP A 69 -10.90 -1.86 8.06
N ALA A 70 -10.34 -2.97 8.52
CA ALA A 70 -9.90 -4.02 7.62
C ALA A 70 -11.08 -4.62 6.84
N GLU A 71 -12.21 -4.80 7.49
CA GLU A 71 -13.41 -5.30 6.83
C GLU A 71 -13.95 -4.33 5.80
N SER A 72 -13.89 -3.03 6.09
CA SER A 72 -14.32 -2.00 5.16
C SER A 72 -13.42 -1.95 3.92
N VAL A 73 -12.11 -2.04 4.12
CA VAL A 73 -11.16 -2.11 3.00
C VAL A 73 -11.43 -3.36 2.18
N ALA A 74 -11.61 -4.51 2.84
CA ALA A 74 -11.91 -5.76 2.17
C ALA A 74 -13.17 -5.64 1.30
N GLY A 75 -14.18 -4.94 1.80
CA GLY A 75 -15.39 -4.68 1.01
C GLY A 75 -15.11 -3.93 -0.27
N GLN A 76 -14.28 -2.89 -0.21
CA GLN A 76 -13.88 -2.16 -1.40
C GLN A 76 -13.10 -3.03 -2.38
N LEU A 77 -12.22 -3.88 -1.88
CA LEU A 77 -11.46 -4.79 -2.72
C LEU A 77 -12.36 -5.80 -3.42
N ARG A 78 -13.36 -6.32 -2.71
CA ARG A 78 -14.31 -7.26 -3.30
C ARG A 78 -15.13 -6.63 -4.42
N LEU A 79 -15.48 -5.36 -4.28
CA LEU A 79 -16.16 -4.65 -5.35
C LEU A 79 -15.30 -4.58 -6.61
N ARG A 80 -14.01 -4.34 -6.45
CA ARG A 80 -13.08 -4.29 -7.57
C ARG A 80 -12.93 -5.65 -8.23
N VAL A 81 -12.83 -6.71 -7.43
CA VAL A 81 -12.75 -8.07 -7.95
C VAL A 81 -14.00 -8.39 -8.75
N GLY A 82 -15.18 -8.02 -8.24
CA GLY A 82 -16.45 -8.28 -8.90
C GLY A 82 -16.63 -7.53 -10.21
N ARG A 83 -15.94 -6.39 -10.38
CA ARG A 83 -16.03 -5.59 -11.60
C ARG A 83 -14.96 -5.94 -12.63
N SER A 84 -14.01 -6.76 -12.27
CA SER A 84 -12.92 -7.11 -13.17
C SER A 84 -13.29 -8.31 -14.01
N ALA A 85 -12.94 -8.26 -15.29
CA ALA A 85 -13.12 -9.39 -16.20
C ALA A 85 -12.07 -10.48 -15.95
N GLU A 86 -10.96 -10.12 -15.34
CA GLU A 86 -9.86 -11.04 -15.07
C GLU A 86 -9.62 -11.17 -13.56
N PRO A 87 -9.03 -12.27 -13.11
CA PRO A 87 -8.68 -12.40 -11.70
C PRO A 87 -7.72 -11.28 -11.27
N LEU A 88 -7.94 -10.75 -10.08
CA LEU A 88 -7.09 -9.70 -9.53
C LEU A 88 -6.29 -10.24 -8.36
N THR A 89 -5.04 -9.82 -8.29
CA THR A 89 -4.19 -10.03 -7.12
C THR A 89 -3.76 -8.68 -6.61
N PHE A 90 -3.90 -8.46 -5.32
CA PHE A 90 -3.50 -7.19 -4.70
C PHE A 90 -2.16 -7.36 -4.01
N VAL A 91 -1.23 -6.46 -4.31
CA VAL A 91 0.11 -6.51 -3.74
C VAL A 91 0.19 -5.47 -2.63
N LEU A 92 0.51 -5.93 -1.42
CA LEU A 92 0.51 -5.09 -0.24
C LEU A 92 1.93 -4.62 0.11
N TYR A 93 2.08 -3.33 0.20
CA TYR A 93 3.31 -2.68 0.66
C TYR A 93 3.03 -1.96 1.97
N ALA A 94 2.55 -2.71 2.94
CA ALA A 94 2.16 -2.20 4.24
C ALA A 94 2.92 -2.91 5.34
N SER A 95 2.81 -2.39 6.57
CA SER A 95 3.43 -3.04 7.70
C SER A 95 2.82 -4.42 7.92
N GLN A 96 3.56 -5.29 8.59
CA GLN A 96 3.12 -6.66 8.86
C GLN A 96 1.77 -6.69 9.56
N ARG A 97 1.57 -5.81 10.54
CA ARG A 97 0.34 -5.78 11.33
C ARG A 97 -0.90 -5.54 10.46
N TYR A 98 -0.85 -4.54 9.58
CA TYR A 98 -2.01 -4.20 8.76
C TYR A 98 -2.21 -5.18 7.63
N THR A 99 -1.13 -5.73 7.12
CA THR A 99 -1.17 -6.81 6.13
C THR A 99 -1.92 -8.01 6.70
N GLU A 100 -1.59 -8.42 7.92
CA GLU A 100 -2.26 -9.53 8.56
C GLU A 100 -3.73 -9.26 8.82
N LEU A 101 -4.06 -8.04 9.22
CA LEU A 101 -5.46 -7.67 9.44
C LEU A 101 -6.28 -7.79 8.14
N LEU A 102 -5.73 -7.31 7.03
CA LEU A 102 -6.42 -7.38 5.74
C LEU A 102 -6.58 -8.81 5.27
N MET A 103 -5.54 -9.61 5.39
CA MET A 103 -5.59 -11.01 4.97
C MET A 103 -6.60 -11.80 5.79
N ARG A 104 -6.70 -11.48 7.07
CA ARG A 104 -7.66 -12.12 7.97
C ARG A 104 -9.09 -11.70 7.65
N ALA A 105 -9.29 -10.44 7.27
CA ALA A 105 -10.62 -9.92 6.93
C ALA A 105 -11.09 -10.41 5.55
N ALA A 106 -10.18 -10.77 4.67
CA ALA A 106 -10.50 -11.13 3.31
C ALA A 106 -9.75 -12.40 2.87
N PRO A 107 -10.07 -13.56 3.46
CA PRO A 107 -9.41 -14.80 3.08
C PRO A 107 -9.75 -15.26 1.68
N ASP A 108 -10.80 -14.69 1.08
CA ASP A 108 -11.25 -14.98 -0.26
C ASP A 108 -10.52 -14.15 -1.34
N ILE A 109 -9.72 -13.18 -0.94
CA ILE A 109 -9.01 -12.31 -1.88
C ILE A 109 -7.56 -12.77 -2.02
N SER A 110 -7.04 -12.67 -3.24
CA SER A 110 -5.65 -13.03 -3.53
C SER A 110 -4.74 -11.85 -3.22
N PHE A 111 -3.79 -12.07 -2.32
CA PHE A 111 -2.79 -11.07 -1.94
C PHE A 111 -1.38 -11.59 -2.17
N GLU A 112 -0.48 -10.67 -2.49
CA GLU A 112 0.95 -10.90 -2.46
C GLU A 112 1.55 -9.93 -1.47
N THR A 113 2.52 -10.39 -0.68
CA THR A 113 3.12 -9.58 0.38
C THR A 113 4.64 -9.67 0.31
N PRO A 114 5.25 -8.97 -0.67
CA PRO A 114 6.69 -9.14 -0.93
C PRO A 114 7.60 -8.70 0.20
N LEU A 115 7.11 -7.85 1.11
CA LEU A 115 7.91 -7.35 2.23
C LEU A 115 7.66 -8.09 3.54
N SER A 116 6.85 -9.13 3.50
CA SER A 116 6.50 -9.88 4.71
C SER A 116 7.76 -10.43 5.37
N GLY A 117 7.84 -10.25 6.69
CA GLY A 117 8.97 -10.74 7.47
C GLY A 117 10.22 -9.86 7.44
N MET A 118 10.23 -8.80 6.65
CA MET A 118 11.39 -7.92 6.57
C MET A 118 11.43 -6.90 7.70
N SER A 119 12.63 -6.61 8.18
CA SER A 119 12.86 -5.54 9.14
C SER A 119 12.68 -4.18 8.45
N PHE A 120 12.67 -3.12 9.26
CA PHE A 120 12.62 -1.76 8.74
C PHE A 120 13.77 -1.50 7.78
N VAL A 121 15.00 -1.83 8.19
CA VAL A 121 16.19 -1.62 7.36
C VAL A 121 16.14 -2.49 6.10
N GLY A 122 15.66 -3.72 6.24
CA GLY A 122 15.50 -4.61 5.09
C GLY A 122 14.55 -4.05 4.05
N ARG A 123 13.46 -3.42 4.50
CA ARG A 123 12.51 -2.77 3.59
C ARG A 123 13.14 -1.60 2.85
N LEU A 124 13.90 -0.78 3.55
CA LEU A 124 14.61 0.34 2.91
C LEU A 124 15.53 -0.16 1.79
N HIS A 125 16.31 -1.19 2.08
CA HIS A 125 17.23 -1.78 1.10
C HIS A 125 16.48 -2.38 -0.08
N TRP A 126 15.36 -3.05 0.18
CA TRP A 126 14.55 -3.65 -0.86
C TRP A 126 14.08 -2.60 -1.87
N TYR A 127 13.55 -1.47 -1.36
CA TYR A 127 13.12 -0.39 -2.23
C TYR A 127 14.28 0.27 -2.95
N ASP A 128 15.37 0.54 -2.24
CA ASP A 128 16.53 1.21 -2.84
C ASP A 128 17.11 0.40 -3.97
N ASP A 129 17.20 -0.91 -3.81
CA ASP A 129 17.70 -1.78 -4.86
C ASP A 129 16.83 -1.71 -6.11
N ARG A 130 15.53 -1.73 -5.95
CA ARG A 130 14.61 -1.68 -7.07
C ARG A 130 14.50 -0.31 -7.70
N LEU A 131 14.52 0.73 -6.90
CA LEU A 131 14.49 2.10 -7.42
C LEU A 131 15.77 2.43 -8.19
N ARG A 132 16.88 1.86 -7.78
CA ARG A 132 18.15 2.06 -8.45
C ARG A 132 18.18 1.36 -9.81
N ILE A 133 17.61 0.18 -9.89
CA ILE A 133 17.63 -0.64 -11.09
C ILE A 133 16.61 -0.15 -12.13
N GLU A 134 15.40 0.14 -11.71
CA GLU A 134 14.30 0.51 -12.61
C GLU A 134 14.63 1.65 -13.58
N PRO A 135 15.16 2.79 -13.13
CA PRO A 135 15.49 3.86 -14.06
C PRO A 135 16.50 3.45 -15.13
N ARG A 136 17.45 2.57 -14.78
CA ARG A 136 18.42 2.07 -15.74
C ARG A 136 17.77 1.20 -16.78
N VAL A 137 16.93 0.27 -16.34
CA VAL A 137 16.24 -0.64 -17.24
C VAL A 137 15.36 0.11 -18.20
N LEU A 138 14.64 1.11 -17.71
CA LEU A 138 13.75 1.90 -18.54
C LEU A 138 14.52 2.78 -19.52
N ALA A 139 15.67 3.29 -19.13
CA ALA A 139 16.47 4.15 -20.00
C ALA A 139 17.14 3.35 -21.12
N THR A 140 17.66 2.18 -20.81
CA THR A 140 18.41 1.36 -21.75
C THR A 140 17.60 0.90 -22.95
N PRO A 141 16.41 0.34 -22.80
CA PRO A 141 15.63 -0.10 -23.97
C PRO A 141 15.17 1.04 -24.86
N ARG A 142 15.12 2.21 -24.33
CA ARG A 142 14.67 3.38 -25.09
C ARG A 142 15.81 4.08 -25.81
N GLY A 143 16.99 3.86 -25.30
CA GLY A 143 18.20 4.38 -25.91
C GLY A 143 18.64 3.52 -27.06
#